data_76b007644181fddf7b1891ae885b0851
#
_entry.id   76b007644181fddf7b1891ae885b0851
#
_cell.length_a   1.000
_cell.length_b   1.000
_cell.length_c   1.000
_cell.angle_alpha   90.00
_cell.angle_beta   90.00
_cell.angle_gamma   90.00
#
_symmetry.space_group_name_H-M   'P 1'
#
loop_
_entity.id
_entity.type
_entity.pdbx_description
1 polymer ?
#
loop_
_entity_poly.entity_id
_entity_poly.type
_entity_poly.pdbx_seq_one_letter_code
_entity_poly.pdbx_strand_id
1 'polypeptide(L)'
;MNAIIKFMKRNYKILIAVLCLSLTLFAFKMNADKTIDPDPNRDKTLLELLAFVIEKGHYDPAKIDDTFSKGVYKSYLEALDPSKRFFLQSDIDAFAVYELEIDDQIKNKELTFFDLTYTTYVKRMEESTKF
;
A
#
# COMPACT_ATOMS: atom_id res chain seq x y z
N MET A 1 28.82 -40.41 -25.73
CA MET A 1 29.47 -39.21 -25.20
C MET A 1 29.83 -38.17 -26.26
N ASN A 2 30.30 -38.59 -27.43
CA ASN A 2 30.77 -37.68 -28.51
C ASN A 2 29.68 -36.88 -29.23
N ALA A 3 28.44 -37.35 -29.32
CA ALA A 3 27.34 -36.65 -30.01
C ALA A 3 26.87 -35.41 -29.25
N ILE A 4 26.79 -35.47 -27.92
CA ILE A 4 26.40 -34.34 -27.04
C ILE A 4 27.44 -33.20 -27.10
N ILE A 5 28.73 -33.57 -27.06
CA ILE A 5 29.82 -32.60 -27.15
C ILE A 5 29.83 -31.90 -28.52
N LYS A 6 29.53 -32.63 -29.59
CA LYS A 6 29.46 -32.08 -30.96
C LYS A 6 28.26 -31.15 -31.13
N PHE A 7 27.10 -31.51 -30.52
CA PHE A 7 25.92 -30.65 -30.46
C PHE A 7 26.17 -29.35 -29.68
N MET A 8 26.78 -29.46 -28.50
CA MET A 8 27.13 -28.30 -27.67
C MET A 8 28.10 -27.35 -28.39
N LYS A 9 29.16 -27.88 -29.01
CA LYS A 9 30.12 -27.06 -29.79
C LYS A 9 29.49 -26.35 -30.99
N ARG A 10 28.48 -26.97 -31.64
CA ARG A 10 27.79 -26.36 -32.81
C ARG A 10 26.80 -25.28 -32.37
N ASN A 11 26.16 -25.42 -31.19
CA ASN A 11 25.09 -24.55 -30.73
C ASN A 11 25.50 -23.70 -29.52
N TYR A 12 26.79 -23.55 -29.20
CA TYR A 12 27.26 -22.86 -28.01
C TYR A 12 26.75 -21.41 -27.90
N LYS A 13 26.61 -20.71 -29.05
CA LYS A 13 26.07 -19.33 -29.08
C LYS A 13 24.62 -19.28 -28.61
N ILE A 14 23.79 -20.26 -28.98
CA ILE A 14 22.41 -20.39 -28.55
C ILE A 14 22.37 -20.73 -27.06
N LEU A 15 23.23 -21.64 -26.59
CA LEU A 15 23.31 -22.01 -25.18
C LEU A 15 23.72 -20.83 -24.30
N ILE A 16 24.68 -20.01 -24.76
CA ILE A 16 25.07 -18.78 -24.06
C ILE A 16 23.91 -17.79 -24.04
N ALA A 17 23.19 -17.58 -25.14
CA ALA A 17 22.06 -16.68 -25.20
C ALA A 17 20.94 -17.10 -24.25
N VAL A 18 20.61 -18.39 -24.17
CA VAL A 18 19.62 -18.94 -23.24
C VAL A 18 20.07 -18.77 -21.78
N LEU A 19 21.36 -19.01 -21.51
CA LEU A 19 21.91 -18.81 -20.17
C LEU A 19 21.85 -17.34 -19.75
N CYS A 20 22.23 -16.41 -20.61
CA CYS A 20 22.13 -14.98 -20.34
C CYS A 20 20.66 -14.55 -20.09
N LEU A 21 19.74 -15.03 -20.92
CA LEU A 21 18.32 -14.75 -20.76
C LEU A 21 17.79 -15.30 -19.43
N SER A 22 18.17 -16.50 -19.03
CA SER A 22 17.76 -17.09 -17.76
C SER A 22 18.32 -16.31 -16.55
N LEU A 23 19.57 -15.84 -16.64
CA LEU A 23 20.20 -15.03 -15.60
C LEU A 23 19.53 -13.65 -15.47
N THR A 24 19.18 -13.02 -16.60
CA THR A 24 18.47 -11.73 -16.57
C THR A 24 17.07 -11.87 -15.99
N LEU A 25 16.33 -12.91 -16.35
CA LEU A 25 15.01 -13.19 -15.77
C LEU A 25 15.09 -13.51 -14.26
N PHE A 26 16.13 -14.26 -13.85
CA PHE A 26 16.37 -14.55 -12.43
C PHE A 26 16.71 -13.29 -11.64
N ALA A 27 17.58 -12.43 -12.17
CA ALA A 27 17.92 -11.15 -11.55
C ALA A 27 16.71 -10.21 -11.47
N PHE A 28 15.85 -10.22 -12.50
CA PHE A 28 14.60 -9.45 -12.47
C PHE A 28 13.65 -9.95 -11.39
N LYS A 29 13.50 -11.27 -11.26
CA LYS A 29 12.67 -11.86 -10.19
C LYS A 29 13.21 -11.53 -8.80
N MET A 30 14.51 -11.62 -8.58
CA MET A 30 15.13 -11.24 -7.30
C MET A 30 14.95 -9.75 -6.96
N ASN A 31 14.90 -8.86 -7.96
CA ASN A 31 14.63 -7.45 -7.73
C ASN A 31 13.13 -7.14 -7.55
N ALA A 32 12.24 -7.95 -8.12
CA ALA A 32 10.80 -7.79 -7.95
C ALA A 32 10.34 -8.16 -6.52
N ASP A 33 11.06 -9.08 -5.87
CA ASP A 33 10.80 -9.49 -4.47
C ASP A 33 11.44 -8.54 -3.42
N LYS A 34 12.13 -7.48 -3.84
CA LYS A 34 12.45 -6.41 -2.92
C LYS A 34 11.16 -5.68 -2.57
N THR A 35 10.46 -6.18 -1.56
CA THR A 35 9.50 -5.39 -0.79
C THR A 35 10.23 -4.10 -0.40
N ILE A 36 9.67 -2.97 -0.77
CA ILE A 36 10.16 -1.67 -0.30
C ILE A 36 10.09 -1.80 1.22
N ASP A 37 11.27 -1.85 1.85
CA ASP A 37 11.35 -1.90 3.32
C ASP A 37 10.63 -0.65 3.81
N PRO A 38 9.52 -0.78 4.57
CA PRO A 38 8.74 0.37 4.96
C PRO A 38 9.62 1.21 5.90
N ASP A 39 10.22 2.27 5.34
CA ASP A 39 10.92 3.28 6.15
C ASP A 39 9.88 3.91 7.08
N PRO A 40 9.94 3.67 8.39
CA PRO A 40 8.96 4.21 9.34
C PRO A 40 8.93 5.74 9.37
N ASN A 41 9.96 6.39 8.84
CA ASN A 41 10.02 7.84 8.71
C ASN A 41 9.36 8.35 7.42
N ARG A 42 9.21 7.49 6.40
CA ARG A 42 8.59 7.86 5.14
C ARG A 42 7.15 8.32 5.33
N ASP A 43 6.37 7.56 6.06
CA ASP A 43 4.95 7.85 6.28
C ASP A 43 4.76 9.12 7.10
N LYS A 44 5.63 9.33 8.11
CA LYS A 44 5.67 10.57 8.88
C LYS A 44 6.00 11.79 8.02
N THR A 45 6.98 11.66 7.13
CA THR A 45 7.37 12.72 6.19
C THR A 45 6.25 13.01 5.19
N LEU A 46 5.55 11.98 4.71
CA LEU A 46 4.41 12.15 3.82
C LEU A 46 3.24 12.87 4.50
N LEU A 47 2.92 12.52 5.75
CA LEU A 47 1.89 13.21 6.52
C LEU A 47 2.24 14.68 6.77
N GLU A 48 3.50 14.98 7.08
CA GLU A 48 3.98 16.35 7.27
C GLU A 48 3.86 17.18 5.98
N LEU A 49 4.27 16.59 4.86
CA LEU A 49 4.15 17.23 3.55
C LEU A 49 2.68 17.45 3.17
N LEU A 50 1.83 16.46 3.43
CA LEU A 50 0.38 16.54 3.17
C LEU A 50 -0.25 17.68 4.00
N ALA A 51 0.04 17.74 5.29
CA ALA A 51 -0.44 18.79 6.18
C ALA A 51 -0.01 20.18 5.67
N PHE A 52 1.27 20.32 5.30
CA PHE A 52 1.78 21.58 4.74
C PHE A 52 1.06 21.98 3.46
N VAL A 53 0.81 21.04 2.55
CA VAL A 53 0.11 21.35 1.28
C VAL A 53 -1.35 21.75 1.54
N ILE A 54 -2.05 21.10 2.46
CA ILE A 54 -3.45 21.42 2.80
C ILE A 54 -3.54 22.80 3.43
N GLU A 55 -2.65 23.14 4.37
CA GLU A 55 -2.72 24.40 5.13
C GLU A 55 -2.10 25.59 4.40
N LYS A 56 -1.07 25.37 3.57
CA LYS A 56 -0.25 26.46 3.01
C LYS A 56 -0.16 26.45 1.50
N GLY A 57 -0.25 25.29 0.89
CA GLY A 57 0.02 25.09 -0.55
C GLY A 57 -1.22 25.08 -1.43
N HIS A 58 -2.42 24.98 -0.84
CA HIS A 58 -3.66 24.93 -1.60
C HIS A 58 -4.21 26.34 -1.90
N TYR A 59 -4.88 26.52 -3.06
CA TYR A 59 -5.52 27.77 -3.43
C TYR A 59 -6.60 28.21 -2.41
N ASP A 60 -7.29 27.23 -1.82
CA ASP A 60 -8.25 27.41 -0.72
C ASP A 60 -7.76 26.58 0.48
N PRO A 61 -6.96 27.19 1.37
CA PRO A 61 -6.35 26.46 2.49
C PRO A 61 -7.41 26.01 3.49
N ALA A 62 -7.45 24.71 3.77
CA ALA A 62 -8.32 24.16 4.80
C ALA A 62 -7.61 24.15 6.15
N LYS A 63 -8.38 24.36 7.22
CA LYS A 63 -7.90 24.12 8.57
C LYS A 63 -7.98 22.61 8.86
N ILE A 64 -6.90 22.08 9.39
CA ILE A 64 -6.89 20.71 9.90
C ILE A 64 -7.42 20.74 11.34
N ASP A 65 -8.75 20.56 11.46
CA ASP A 65 -9.53 20.59 12.69
C ASP A 65 -10.59 19.47 12.70
N ASP A 66 -11.44 19.42 13.73
CA ASP A 66 -12.53 18.44 13.87
C ASP A 66 -13.46 18.39 12.65
N THR A 67 -13.71 19.53 12.00
CA THR A 67 -14.57 19.58 10.79
C THR A 67 -13.88 18.87 9.64
N PHE A 68 -12.59 19.09 9.50
CA PHE A 68 -11.75 18.38 8.55
C PHE A 68 -11.73 16.89 8.87
N SER A 69 -11.54 16.49 10.15
CA SER A 69 -11.54 15.10 10.59
C SER A 69 -12.83 14.38 10.20
N LYS A 70 -14.01 14.96 10.47
CA LYS A 70 -15.31 14.41 10.05
C LYS A 70 -15.41 14.20 8.54
N GLY A 71 -14.97 15.19 7.77
CA GLY A 71 -14.97 15.13 6.31
C GLY A 71 -14.09 13.99 5.78
N VAL A 72 -12.87 13.88 6.31
CA VAL A 72 -11.92 12.82 5.94
C VAL A 72 -12.45 11.45 6.36
N TYR A 73 -12.93 11.30 7.61
CA TYR A 73 -13.48 10.05 8.13
C TYR A 73 -14.57 9.51 7.21
N LYS A 74 -15.56 10.34 6.90
CA LYS A 74 -16.67 9.96 6.04
C LYS A 74 -16.21 9.58 4.64
N SER A 75 -15.45 10.45 3.99
CA SER A 75 -15.00 10.25 2.60
C SER A 75 -14.09 9.04 2.47
N TYR A 76 -13.24 8.81 3.46
CA TYR A 76 -12.33 7.66 3.47
C TYR A 76 -13.08 6.33 3.61
N LEU A 77 -14.04 6.21 4.54
CA LEU A 77 -14.84 5.00 4.69
C LEU A 77 -15.72 4.73 3.47
N GLU A 78 -16.31 5.78 2.87
CA GLU A 78 -17.07 5.68 1.63
C GLU A 78 -16.19 5.24 0.45
N ALA A 79 -14.94 5.69 0.39
CA ALA A 79 -13.99 5.27 -0.66
C ALA A 79 -13.51 3.83 -0.45
N LEU A 80 -13.33 3.41 0.79
CA LEU A 80 -12.82 2.07 1.12
C LEU A 80 -13.88 0.98 0.93
N ASP A 81 -15.13 1.25 1.28
CA ASP A 81 -16.27 0.32 1.10
C ASP A 81 -17.50 1.03 0.53
N PRO A 82 -17.47 1.46 -0.76
CA PRO A 82 -18.54 2.25 -1.36
C PRO A 82 -19.87 1.49 -1.44
N SER A 83 -19.81 0.18 -1.47
CA SER A 83 -21.00 -0.70 -1.56
C SER A 83 -21.48 -1.21 -0.21
N LYS A 84 -20.82 -0.86 0.88
CA LYS A 84 -21.10 -1.32 2.25
C LYS A 84 -21.20 -2.85 2.35
N ARG A 85 -20.25 -3.54 1.71
CA ARG A 85 -20.25 -5.00 1.57
C ARG A 85 -19.30 -5.70 2.54
N PHE A 86 -18.26 -5.01 2.98
CA PHE A 86 -17.18 -5.61 3.74
C PHE A 86 -17.29 -5.31 5.23
N PHE A 87 -17.45 -4.05 5.61
CA PHE A 87 -17.49 -3.69 7.02
C PHE A 87 -18.80 -4.11 7.69
N LEU A 88 -18.66 -4.73 8.86
CA LEU A 88 -19.80 -4.99 9.77
C LEU A 88 -20.12 -3.73 10.56
N GLN A 89 -21.34 -3.67 11.12
CA GLN A 89 -21.72 -2.56 11.99
C GLN A 89 -20.77 -2.42 13.18
N SER A 90 -20.33 -3.54 13.77
CA SER A 90 -19.35 -3.53 14.86
C SER A 90 -18.00 -2.92 14.48
N ASP A 91 -17.59 -3.02 13.20
CA ASP A 91 -16.36 -2.41 12.72
C ASP A 91 -16.54 -0.89 12.64
N ILE A 92 -17.68 -0.44 12.08
CA ILE A 92 -18.04 0.98 12.00
C ILE A 92 -18.13 1.61 13.40
N ASP A 93 -18.74 0.90 14.37
CA ASP A 93 -18.84 1.36 15.75
C ASP A 93 -17.44 1.49 16.39
N ALA A 94 -16.52 0.58 16.10
CA ALA A 94 -15.12 0.66 16.55
C ALA A 94 -14.36 1.82 15.90
N PHE A 95 -14.70 2.17 14.65
CA PHE A 95 -14.07 3.29 13.94
C PHE A 95 -14.58 4.65 14.40
N ALA A 96 -15.80 4.72 14.94
CA ALA A 96 -16.47 5.97 15.30
C ALA A 96 -15.69 6.82 16.31
N VAL A 97 -14.89 6.20 17.17
CA VAL A 97 -14.04 6.92 18.14
C VAL A 97 -13.00 7.82 17.47
N TYR A 98 -12.66 7.55 16.22
CA TYR A 98 -11.66 8.30 15.44
C TYR A 98 -12.25 9.42 14.57
N GLU A 99 -13.57 9.61 14.58
CA GLU A 99 -14.24 10.61 13.72
C GLU A 99 -13.68 12.02 13.90
N LEU A 100 -13.27 12.36 15.14
CA LEU A 100 -12.72 13.67 15.51
C LEU A 100 -11.20 13.66 15.73
N GLU A 101 -10.54 12.50 15.61
CA GLU A 101 -9.14 12.31 16.00
C GLU A 101 -8.18 12.36 14.81
N ILE A 102 -8.69 12.46 13.57
CA ILE A 102 -7.84 12.35 12.37
C ILE A 102 -6.91 13.55 12.23
N ASP A 103 -7.37 14.75 12.55
CA ASP A 103 -6.55 15.95 12.54
C ASP A 103 -5.40 15.88 13.55
N ASP A 104 -5.68 15.35 14.75
CA ASP A 104 -4.66 15.14 15.77
C ASP A 104 -3.66 14.05 15.37
N GLN A 105 -4.12 12.95 14.76
CA GLN A 105 -3.22 11.93 14.21
C GLN A 105 -2.31 12.50 13.11
N ILE A 106 -2.84 13.34 12.22
CA ILE A 106 -2.03 14.02 11.20
C ILE A 106 -0.97 14.92 11.86
N LYS A 107 -1.35 15.73 12.84
CA LYS A 107 -0.44 16.61 13.57
C LYS A 107 0.65 15.82 14.32
N ASN A 108 0.27 14.68 14.90
CA ASN A 108 1.17 13.79 15.63
C ASN A 108 1.96 12.83 14.71
N LYS A 109 1.67 12.81 13.40
CA LYS A 109 2.28 11.92 12.41
C LYS A 109 1.99 10.44 12.73
N GLU A 110 0.76 10.15 13.10
CA GLU A 110 0.24 8.82 13.44
C GLU A 110 -0.75 8.34 12.37
N LEU A 111 -0.81 7.02 12.18
CA LEU A 111 -1.69 6.36 11.21
C LEU A 111 -2.64 5.36 11.86
N THR A 112 -2.96 5.55 13.15
CA THR A 112 -3.72 4.58 13.96
C THR A 112 -5.07 4.24 13.34
N PHE A 113 -5.82 5.23 12.87
CA PHE A 113 -7.10 5.02 12.19
C PHE A 113 -6.93 4.27 10.86
N PHE A 114 -5.93 4.66 10.05
CA PHE A 114 -5.62 4.00 8.78
C PHE A 114 -5.26 2.53 8.99
N ASP A 115 -4.35 2.24 9.93
CA ASP A 115 -3.90 0.88 10.21
C ASP A 115 -5.05 -0.02 10.70
N LEU A 116 -5.91 0.52 11.57
CA LEU A 116 -7.08 -0.20 12.07
C LEU A 116 -8.05 -0.53 10.94
N THR A 117 -8.41 0.46 10.13
CA THR A 117 -9.39 0.28 9.04
C THR A 117 -8.83 -0.61 7.93
N TYR A 118 -7.56 -0.44 7.55
CA TYR A 118 -6.91 -1.27 6.55
C TYR A 118 -6.83 -2.73 6.99
N THR A 119 -6.37 -2.98 8.22
CA THR A 119 -6.27 -4.36 8.76
C THR A 119 -7.65 -5.02 8.83
N THR A 120 -8.67 -4.27 9.27
CA THR A 120 -10.04 -4.76 9.32
C THR A 120 -10.56 -5.06 7.92
N TYR A 121 -10.32 -4.19 6.95
CA TYR A 121 -10.75 -4.37 5.56
C TYR A 121 -10.15 -5.63 4.94
N VAL A 122 -8.84 -5.82 5.07
CA VAL A 122 -8.15 -7.02 4.58
C VAL A 122 -8.74 -8.28 5.20
N LYS A 123 -8.96 -8.27 6.52
CA LYS A 123 -9.59 -9.39 7.24
C LYS A 123 -10.99 -9.70 6.67
N ARG A 124 -11.83 -8.69 6.46
CA ARG A 124 -13.19 -8.87 5.91
C ARG A 124 -13.17 -9.38 4.47
N MET A 125 -12.23 -8.91 3.66
CA MET A 125 -12.02 -9.44 2.31
C MET A 125 -11.66 -10.93 2.34
N GLU A 126 -10.73 -11.32 3.20
CA GLU A 126 -10.34 -12.74 3.34
C GLU A 126 -11.50 -13.61 3.85
N GLU A 127 -12.31 -13.12 4.77
CA GLU A 127 -13.51 -13.80 5.25
C GLU A 127 -14.54 -13.98 4.11
N SER A 128 -14.73 -12.96 3.28
CA SER A 128 -15.68 -13.01 2.16
C SER A 128 -15.30 -13.99 1.05
N THR A 129 -14.02 -14.31 0.90
CA THR A 129 -13.54 -15.27 -0.11
C THR A 129 -13.71 -16.73 0.30
N LYS A 130 -14.09 -17.01 1.57
CA LYS A 130 -14.27 -18.37 2.09
C LYS A 130 -15.68 -18.91 1.88
N PHE A 131 -16.56 -18.09 1.33
CA PHE A 131 -17.95 -18.44 1.00
C PHE A 131 -18.16 -18.47 -0.50
#